data_3f32c60cc20b0da8f0549c5f15e8f087
#
_entry.id   3f32c60cc20b0da8f0549c5f15e8f087
#
_cell.length_a   1.000
_cell.length_b   1.000
_cell.length_c   1.000
_cell.angle_alpha   90.00
_cell.angle_beta   90.00
_cell.angle_gamma   90.00
#
_symmetry.space_group_name_H-M   'P 1'
#
loop_
_entity.id
_entity.type
_entity.pdbx_description
1 polymer ?
#
loop_
_entity_poly.entity_id
_entity_poly.type
_entity_poly.pdbx_seq_one_letter_code
_entity_poly.pdbx_strand_id
1 'polypeptide(L)'
;MFHSGWGSQWFKSDFTVKIAFEEGGEEEEVTFPSAEHWMMVQKALLFKDAEKAREILEVPDDMAAVKALGRTVKDFDEATWVRARDQIVLDGNLHKFRQNKELRAKLLATGTKRIVEASPRDRIWGIGYGAKNALKNRGKWGRNLLGLALEKTRSML
;
A
#
# COMPACT_ATOMS: atom_id res chain seq x y z
N MET A 1 12.71 6.29 11.44
CA MET A 1 13.43 5.49 10.42
C MET A 1 12.89 5.83 9.05
N PHE A 2 13.75 6.04 8.09
CA PHE A 2 13.37 6.25 6.70
C PHE A 2 13.38 4.91 5.99
N HIS A 3 12.39 4.64 5.18
CA HIS A 3 12.42 3.46 4.37
C HIS A 3 12.60 3.82 2.89
N SER A 4 13.31 2.98 2.22
CA SER A 4 13.33 2.86 0.77
C SER A 4 13.40 1.36 0.51
N GLY A 5 12.87 0.90 -0.57
CA GLY A 5 12.86 -0.52 -0.86
C GLY A 5 11.81 -1.30 -0.08
N TRP A 6 12.18 -2.17 0.84
CA TRP A 6 11.28 -3.17 1.43
C TRP A 6 10.02 -2.63 2.11
N GLY A 7 10.05 -1.41 2.63
CA GLY A 7 8.87 -0.77 3.22
C GLY A 7 7.94 -0.12 2.20
N SER A 8 8.42 0.12 0.99
CA SER A 8 7.64 0.75 -0.08
C SER A 8 6.45 -0.11 -0.51
N GLN A 9 5.34 0.55 -0.89
CA GLN A 9 4.21 -0.11 -1.55
C GLN A 9 4.62 -0.74 -2.88
N TRP A 10 5.65 -0.22 -3.53
CA TRP A 10 6.15 -0.69 -4.82
C TRP A 10 7.13 -1.86 -4.71
N PHE A 11 7.59 -2.19 -3.51
CA PHE A 11 8.52 -3.29 -3.32
C PHE A 11 7.87 -4.62 -3.70
N LYS A 12 8.52 -5.35 -4.61
CA LYS A 12 8.03 -6.65 -5.07
C LYS A 12 8.15 -7.69 -3.95
N SER A 13 7.01 -8.15 -3.47
CA SER A 13 6.92 -9.17 -2.44
C SER A 13 5.55 -9.82 -2.53
N ASP A 14 5.51 -11.01 -3.10
CA ASP A 14 4.26 -11.71 -3.33
C ASP A 14 3.54 -12.07 -2.03
N PHE A 15 2.24 -11.91 -2.02
CA PHE A 15 1.36 -12.46 -0.99
C PHE A 15 0.05 -12.89 -1.62
N THR A 16 -0.58 -13.91 -1.05
CA THR A 16 -1.78 -14.52 -1.60
C THR A 16 -2.96 -14.32 -0.66
N VAL A 17 -4.10 -13.87 -1.20
CA VAL A 17 -5.32 -13.63 -0.45
C VAL A 17 -6.51 -14.13 -1.26
N LYS A 18 -7.50 -14.71 -0.58
CA LYS A 18 -8.79 -15.01 -1.20
C LYS A 18 -9.64 -13.76 -1.25
N ILE A 19 -10.07 -13.37 -2.43
CA ILE A 19 -10.94 -12.21 -2.66
C ILE A 19 -12.08 -12.56 -3.61
N ALA A 20 -13.21 -11.88 -3.45
CA ALA A 20 -14.29 -11.89 -4.42
C ALA A 20 -14.21 -10.63 -5.28
N PHE A 21 -14.21 -10.79 -6.61
CA PHE A 21 -14.19 -9.64 -7.53
C PHE A 21 -15.56 -8.96 -7.65
N GLU A 22 -16.61 -9.67 -7.31
CA GLU A 22 -17.98 -9.16 -7.32
C GLU A 22 -18.62 -9.39 -5.97
N GLU A 23 -19.47 -8.47 -5.56
CA GLU A 23 -20.20 -8.56 -4.28
C GLU A 23 -21.08 -9.81 -4.27
N GLY A 24 -20.90 -10.66 -3.24
CA GLY A 24 -21.61 -11.93 -3.14
C GLY A 24 -21.11 -13.02 -4.09
N GLY A 25 -20.05 -12.75 -4.88
CA GLY A 25 -19.44 -13.73 -5.78
C GLY A 25 -18.55 -14.73 -5.04
N GLU A 26 -18.07 -15.73 -5.76
CA GLU A 26 -17.12 -16.70 -5.22
C GLU A 26 -15.75 -16.06 -4.98
N GLU A 27 -15.12 -16.44 -3.88
CA GLU A 27 -13.75 -16.04 -3.60
C GLU A 27 -12.77 -16.81 -4.46
N GLU A 28 -11.80 -16.09 -5.01
CA GLU A 28 -10.67 -16.67 -5.76
C GLU A 28 -9.38 -16.42 -4.98
N GLU A 29 -8.46 -17.35 -5.06
CA GLU A 29 -7.12 -17.17 -4.53
C GLU A 29 -6.29 -16.33 -5.50
N VAL A 30 -5.84 -15.16 -5.05
CA VAL A 30 -5.12 -14.18 -5.87
C VAL A 30 -3.77 -13.87 -5.25
N THR A 31 -2.72 -13.94 -6.06
CA THR A 31 -1.37 -13.53 -5.66
C THR A 31 -1.12 -12.09 -6.11
N PHE A 32 -0.83 -11.24 -5.14
CA PHE A 32 -0.50 -9.83 -5.36
C PHE A 32 1.01 -9.66 -5.39
N PRO A 33 1.59 -9.13 -6.49
CA PRO A 33 3.04 -8.95 -6.58
C PRO A 33 3.59 -7.86 -5.67
N SER A 34 2.76 -6.92 -5.24
CA SER A 34 3.15 -5.81 -4.37
C SER A 34 1.96 -5.27 -3.58
N ALA A 35 2.24 -4.49 -2.55
CA ALA A 35 1.20 -3.78 -1.79
C ALA A 35 0.48 -2.73 -2.66
N GLU A 36 1.14 -2.18 -3.69
CA GLU A 36 0.50 -1.27 -4.65
C GLU A 36 -0.56 -1.99 -5.47
N HIS A 37 -0.31 -3.21 -5.94
CA HIS A 37 -1.33 -4.04 -6.62
C HIS A 37 -2.55 -4.23 -5.73
N TRP A 38 -2.33 -4.62 -4.47
CA TRP A 38 -3.41 -4.76 -3.50
C TRP A 38 -4.23 -3.48 -3.36
N MET A 39 -3.55 -2.35 -3.13
CA MET A 39 -4.20 -1.06 -2.93
C MET A 39 -5.05 -0.66 -4.13
N MET A 40 -4.53 -0.82 -5.36
CA MET A 40 -5.25 -0.45 -6.58
C MET A 40 -6.38 -1.42 -6.91
N VAL A 41 -6.19 -2.73 -6.68
CA VAL A 41 -7.26 -3.73 -6.82
C VAL A 41 -8.39 -3.45 -5.83
N GLN A 42 -8.08 -3.20 -4.57
CA GLN A 42 -9.09 -2.90 -3.56
C GLN A 42 -9.81 -1.57 -3.84
N LYS A 43 -9.10 -0.58 -4.39
CA LYS A 43 -9.73 0.66 -4.89
C LYS A 43 -10.75 0.37 -5.98
N ALA A 44 -10.37 -0.44 -6.98
CA ALA A 44 -11.27 -0.84 -8.05
C ALA A 44 -12.50 -1.58 -7.52
N LEU A 45 -12.31 -2.53 -6.61
CA LEU A 45 -13.41 -3.30 -6.02
C LEU A 45 -14.32 -2.44 -5.14
N LEU A 46 -13.79 -1.44 -4.46
CA LEU A 46 -14.58 -0.48 -3.68
C LEU A 46 -15.61 0.24 -4.54
N PHE A 47 -15.26 0.54 -5.79
CA PHE A 47 -16.14 1.18 -6.77
C PHE A 47 -16.79 0.19 -7.74
N LYS A 48 -16.79 -1.10 -7.41
CA LYS A 48 -17.41 -2.17 -8.20
C LYS A 48 -16.89 -2.26 -9.64
N ASP A 49 -15.60 -1.98 -9.81
CA ASP A 49 -14.89 -2.06 -11.09
C ASP A 49 -14.02 -3.33 -11.17
N ALA A 50 -14.69 -4.49 -11.25
CA ALA A 50 -14.02 -5.79 -11.32
C ALA A 50 -13.10 -5.92 -12.54
N GLU A 51 -13.48 -5.34 -13.68
CA GLU A 51 -12.67 -5.33 -14.89
C GLU A 51 -11.32 -4.64 -14.65
N LYS A 52 -11.36 -3.45 -14.06
CA LYS A 52 -10.14 -2.70 -13.72
C LYS A 52 -9.27 -3.45 -12.71
N ALA A 53 -9.88 -4.11 -11.72
CA ALA A 53 -9.16 -4.94 -10.77
C ALA A 53 -8.37 -6.05 -11.46
N ARG A 54 -8.98 -6.73 -12.45
CA ARG A 54 -8.31 -7.76 -13.24
C ARG A 54 -7.22 -7.20 -14.15
N GLU A 55 -7.43 -6.06 -14.80
CA GLU A 55 -6.40 -5.37 -15.59
C GLU A 55 -5.16 -5.06 -14.77
N ILE A 56 -5.32 -4.58 -13.54
CA ILE A 56 -4.21 -4.28 -12.64
C ILE A 56 -3.36 -5.52 -12.38
N LEU A 57 -3.99 -6.67 -12.19
CA LEU A 57 -3.28 -7.94 -11.95
C LEU A 57 -2.57 -8.49 -13.19
N GLU A 58 -2.93 -8.02 -14.39
CA GLU A 58 -2.24 -8.38 -15.64
C GLU A 58 -0.93 -7.62 -15.85
N VAL A 59 -0.59 -6.68 -14.97
CA VAL A 59 0.64 -5.87 -15.03
C VAL A 59 1.50 -6.14 -13.79
N PRO A 60 2.23 -7.28 -13.75
CA PRO A 60 2.89 -7.72 -12.51
C PRO A 60 4.16 -6.93 -12.15
N ASP A 61 4.84 -6.33 -13.11
CA ASP A 61 6.19 -5.78 -12.91
C ASP A 61 6.31 -4.26 -13.13
N ASP A 62 5.24 -3.58 -13.53
CA ASP A 62 5.25 -2.13 -13.76
C ASP A 62 4.35 -1.39 -12.77
N MET A 63 4.94 -0.94 -11.67
CA MET A 63 4.19 -0.26 -10.60
C MET A 63 3.65 1.11 -11.03
N ALA A 64 4.32 1.79 -11.95
CA ALA A 64 3.83 3.04 -12.51
C ALA A 64 2.57 2.82 -13.34
N ALA A 65 2.53 1.74 -14.14
CA ALA A 65 1.34 1.34 -14.89
C ALA A 65 0.19 0.93 -13.95
N VAL A 66 0.49 0.19 -12.88
CA VAL A 66 -0.51 -0.18 -11.85
C VAL A 66 -1.13 1.07 -11.22
N LYS A 67 -0.32 2.04 -10.85
CA LYS A 67 -0.80 3.32 -10.30
C LYS A 67 -1.64 4.11 -11.32
N ALA A 68 -1.22 4.13 -12.58
CA ALA A 68 -1.97 4.78 -13.65
C ALA A 68 -3.34 4.13 -13.87
N LEU A 69 -3.42 2.80 -13.87
CA LEU A 69 -4.69 2.07 -13.94
C LEU A 69 -5.60 2.41 -12.76
N GLY A 70 -5.05 2.51 -11.56
CA GLY A 70 -5.80 2.92 -10.36
C GLY A 70 -6.44 4.30 -10.46
N ARG A 71 -5.89 5.19 -11.28
CA ARG A 71 -6.47 6.51 -11.56
C ARG A 71 -7.65 6.48 -12.53
N THR A 72 -7.86 5.38 -13.22
CA THR A 72 -8.92 5.20 -14.22
C THR A 72 -10.08 4.32 -13.73
N VAL A 73 -10.12 4.02 -12.43
CA VAL A 73 -11.23 3.30 -11.81
C VAL A 73 -12.53 4.08 -12.04
N LYS A 74 -13.57 3.37 -12.51
CA LYS A 74 -14.88 3.98 -12.79
C LYS A 74 -15.56 4.46 -11.50
N ASP A 75 -16.43 5.44 -11.65
CA ASP A 75 -17.30 5.96 -10.58
C ASP A 75 -16.52 6.38 -9.31
N PHE A 76 -15.27 6.81 -9.48
CA PHE A 76 -14.44 7.23 -8.37
C PHE A 76 -15.04 8.39 -7.59
N ASP A 77 -15.10 8.24 -6.26
CA ASP A 77 -15.51 9.29 -5.33
C ASP A 77 -14.42 9.50 -4.27
N GLU A 78 -13.87 10.69 -4.21
CA GLU A 78 -12.75 11.05 -3.33
C GLU A 78 -13.10 10.78 -1.85
N ALA A 79 -14.26 11.21 -1.40
CA ALA A 79 -14.66 11.06 0.00
C ALA A 79 -14.77 9.57 0.41
N THR A 80 -15.33 8.74 -0.47
CA THR A 80 -15.42 7.29 -0.25
C THR A 80 -14.04 6.66 -0.17
N TRP A 81 -13.15 7.03 -1.07
CA TRP A 81 -11.77 6.54 -1.08
C TRP A 81 -11.01 6.93 0.18
N VAL A 82 -11.09 8.19 0.59
CA VAL A 82 -10.42 8.70 1.80
C VAL A 82 -10.87 7.95 3.05
N ARG A 83 -12.16 7.58 3.16
CA ARG A 83 -12.65 6.79 4.29
C ARG A 83 -12.15 5.36 4.31
N ALA A 84 -11.88 4.77 3.14
CA ALA A 84 -11.51 3.35 3.01
C ALA A 84 -9.99 3.11 2.95
N ARG A 85 -9.22 4.07 2.44
CA ARG A 85 -7.81 3.86 2.06
C ARG A 85 -6.90 3.43 3.19
N ASP A 86 -7.08 3.95 4.39
CA ASP A 86 -6.20 3.63 5.53
C ASP A 86 -6.33 2.15 5.92
N GLN A 87 -7.56 1.64 5.96
CA GLN A 87 -7.80 0.23 6.26
C GLN A 87 -7.30 -0.67 5.13
N ILE A 88 -7.52 -0.28 3.88
CA ILE A 88 -7.04 -1.02 2.71
C ILE A 88 -5.51 -1.17 2.76
N VAL A 89 -4.79 -0.08 3.02
CA VAL A 89 -3.32 -0.10 3.09
C VAL A 89 -2.83 -0.90 4.29
N LEU A 90 -3.49 -0.78 5.43
CA LEU A 90 -3.17 -1.60 6.60
C LEU A 90 -3.32 -3.09 6.31
N ASP A 91 -4.44 -3.51 5.74
CA ASP A 91 -4.71 -4.91 5.40
C ASP A 91 -3.67 -5.47 4.44
N GLY A 92 -3.34 -4.71 3.39
CA GLY A 92 -2.30 -5.11 2.43
C GLY A 92 -0.93 -5.30 3.07
N ASN A 93 -0.54 -4.41 3.94
CA ASN A 93 0.72 -4.53 4.67
C ASN A 93 0.70 -5.69 5.67
N LEU A 94 -0.41 -5.95 6.34
CA LEU A 94 -0.55 -7.13 7.19
C LEU A 94 -0.34 -8.43 6.39
N HIS A 95 -0.95 -8.58 5.23
CA HIS A 95 -0.74 -9.73 4.36
C HIS A 95 0.72 -9.84 3.91
N LYS A 96 1.28 -8.73 3.42
CA LYS A 96 2.68 -8.66 2.97
C LYS A 96 3.66 -9.13 4.04
N PHE A 97 3.58 -8.57 5.23
CA PHE A 97 4.55 -8.86 6.29
C PHE A 97 4.28 -10.18 7.01
N ARG A 98 3.04 -10.62 7.10
CA ARG A 98 2.71 -11.95 7.66
C ARG A 98 3.20 -13.09 6.76
N GLN A 99 3.13 -12.92 5.46
CA GLN A 99 3.50 -13.97 4.49
C GLN A 99 4.97 -13.94 4.08
N ASN A 100 5.73 -12.91 4.44
CA ASN A 100 7.15 -12.77 4.09
C ASN A 100 8.00 -12.69 5.38
N LYS A 101 8.53 -13.82 5.81
CA LYS A 101 9.30 -13.94 7.07
C LYS A 101 10.46 -12.97 7.18
N GLU A 102 11.22 -12.78 6.11
CA GLU A 102 12.35 -11.87 6.08
C GLU A 102 11.91 -10.41 6.24
N LEU A 103 10.85 -10.00 5.54
CA LEU A 103 10.30 -8.66 5.64
C LEU A 103 9.69 -8.42 7.03
N ARG A 104 9.00 -9.44 7.57
CA ARG A 104 8.48 -9.39 8.94
C ARG A 104 9.59 -9.15 9.95
N ALA A 105 10.69 -9.88 9.84
CA ALA A 105 11.84 -9.71 10.72
C ALA A 105 12.44 -8.30 10.62
N LYS A 106 12.56 -7.76 9.41
CA LYS A 106 13.03 -6.38 9.19
C LYS A 106 12.12 -5.34 9.84
N LEU A 107 10.81 -5.49 9.69
CA LEU A 107 9.85 -4.56 10.29
C LEU A 107 9.89 -4.63 11.83
N LEU A 108 9.90 -5.82 12.39
CA LEU A 108 10.01 -6.01 13.85
C LEU A 108 11.33 -5.47 14.42
N ALA A 109 12.42 -5.60 13.67
CA ALA A 109 13.74 -5.08 14.07
C ALA A 109 13.77 -3.55 14.18
N THR A 110 12.81 -2.82 13.59
CA THR A 110 12.69 -1.38 13.79
C THR A 110 12.25 -1.00 15.21
N GLY A 111 11.78 -1.94 16.00
CA GLY A 111 11.39 -1.75 17.40
C GLY A 111 10.29 -0.71 17.56
N THR A 112 10.57 0.36 18.28
CA THR A 112 9.62 1.46 18.53
C THR A 112 9.94 2.71 17.71
N LYS A 113 10.89 2.62 16.78
CA LYS A 113 11.30 3.77 15.96
C LYS A 113 10.15 4.20 15.05
N ARG A 114 10.04 5.52 14.85
CA ARG A 114 9.13 6.07 13.87
C ARG A 114 9.56 5.66 12.46
N ILE A 115 8.57 5.26 11.67
CA ILE A 115 8.75 4.90 10.27
C ILE A 115 8.20 6.03 9.41
N VAL A 116 8.97 6.48 8.42
CA VAL A 116 8.53 7.53 7.51
C VAL A 116 8.75 7.12 6.06
N GLU A 117 7.78 7.45 5.23
CA GLU A 117 7.92 7.38 3.78
C GLU A 117 8.62 8.65 3.28
N ALA A 118 9.90 8.51 2.96
CA ALA A 118 10.73 9.63 2.50
C ALA A 118 10.54 9.85 0.98
N SER A 119 9.37 10.33 0.61
CA SER A 119 9.00 10.63 -0.78
C SER A 119 8.85 12.14 -0.98
N PRO A 120 9.69 12.76 -1.84
CA PRO A 120 9.66 14.21 -2.04
C PRO A 120 8.40 14.70 -2.77
N ARG A 121 7.69 13.83 -3.45
CA ARG A 121 6.50 14.18 -4.25
C ARG A 121 5.19 13.72 -3.63
N ASP A 122 5.23 13.12 -2.46
CA ASP A 122 4.03 12.58 -1.83
C ASP A 122 3.91 13.08 -0.39
N ARG A 123 2.92 13.94 -0.16
CA ARG A 123 2.62 14.49 1.16
C ARG A 123 1.45 13.81 1.86
N ILE A 124 0.82 12.85 1.19
CA ILE A 124 -0.29 12.06 1.76
C ILE A 124 0.27 10.77 2.37
N TRP A 125 0.84 9.91 1.55
CA TRP A 125 1.43 8.65 2.01
C TRP A 125 2.83 8.85 2.59
N GLY A 126 3.55 9.86 2.12
CA GLY A 126 4.88 10.22 2.57
C GLY A 126 4.94 11.56 3.30
N ILE A 127 6.17 11.98 3.59
CA ILE A 127 6.46 13.24 4.29
C ILE A 127 6.68 14.43 3.36
N GLY A 128 6.77 14.22 2.05
CA GLY A 128 7.02 15.29 1.08
C GLY A 128 8.49 15.71 0.97
N TYR A 129 9.40 14.95 1.55
CA TYR A 129 10.84 15.16 1.51
C TYR A 129 11.57 13.83 1.34
N GLY A 130 12.64 13.82 0.54
CA GLY A 130 13.55 12.68 0.47
C GLY A 130 14.35 12.52 1.76
N ALA A 131 14.98 11.36 1.94
CA ALA A 131 15.74 11.02 3.16
C ALA A 131 16.78 12.08 3.53
N LYS A 132 17.46 12.65 2.54
CA LYS A 132 18.50 13.66 2.75
C LYS A 132 18.01 14.92 3.45
N ASN A 133 16.78 15.34 3.16
CA ASN A 133 16.19 16.59 3.65
C ASN A 133 15.12 16.39 4.74
N ALA A 134 14.82 15.16 5.08
CA ALA A 134 13.72 14.83 5.97
C ALA A 134 13.88 15.45 7.37
N LEU A 135 15.02 15.24 8.02
CA LEU A 135 15.23 15.73 9.39
C LEU A 135 15.22 17.25 9.49
N LYS A 136 15.79 17.93 8.50
CA LYS A 136 15.80 19.40 8.46
C LYS A 136 14.40 20.00 8.40
N ASN A 137 13.46 19.29 7.82
CA ASN A 137 12.10 19.77 7.54
C ASN A 137 11.03 19.07 8.40
N ARG A 138 11.42 18.52 9.54
CA ARG A 138 10.52 17.71 10.38
C ARG A 138 9.21 18.43 10.73
N GLY A 139 9.24 19.70 10.98
CA GLY A 139 8.04 20.51 11.28
C GLY A 139 7.13 20.76 10.06
N LYS A 140 7.59 20.42 8.85
CA LYS A 140 6.85 20.64 7.59
C LYS A 140 6.46 19.34 6.88
N TRP A 141 6.59 18.20 7.56
CA TRP A 141 6.25 16.90 6.98
C TRP A 141 4.77 16.82 6.56
N GLY A 142 4.52 16.09 5.48
CA GLY A 142 3.18 15.66 5.11
C GLY A 142 2.61 14.63 6.08
N ARG A 143 1.51 13.98 5.70
CA ARG A 143 0.72 13.10 6.58
C ARG A 143 1.41 11.79 6.94
N ASN A 144 2.33 11.29 6.10
CA ASN A 144 3.05 10.04 6.35
C ASN A 144 2.13 8.85 6.63
N LEU A 145 1.03 8.72 5.89
CA LEU A 145 0.05 7.65 6.14
C LEU A 145 0.65 6.25 5.97
N LEU A 146 1.60 6.06 5.03
CA LEU A 146 2.26 4.78 4.88
C LEU A 146 3.14 4.44 6.10
N GLY A 147 3.91 5.40 6.59
CA GLY A 147 4.72 5.20 7.80
C GLY A 147 3.85 4.81 9.00
N LEU A 148 2.73 5.48 9.18
CA LEU A 148 1.76 5.17 10.24
C LEU A 148 1.15 3.77 10.05
N ALA A 149 0.81 3.39 8.83
CA ALA A 149 0.30 2.05 8.52
C ALA A 149 1.34 0.96 8.84
N LEU A 150 2.61 1.20 8.53
CA LEU A 150 3.69 0.27 8.85
C LEU A 150 3.93 0.14 10.37
N GLU A 151 3.86 1.24 11.11
CA GLU A 151 3.93 1.21 12.59
C GLU A 151 2.76 0.42 13.17
N LYS A 152 1.56 0.61 12.64
CA LYS A 152 0.36 -0.14 13.03
C LYS A 152 0.50 -1.63 12.68
N THR A 153 0.94 -1.93 11.47
CA THR A 153 1.24 -3.32 11.04
C THR A 153 2.21 -3.97 12.01
N ARG A 154 3.31 -3.30 12.33
CA ARG A 154 4.31 -3.80 13.29
C ARG A 154 3.69 -4.15 14.64
N SER A 155 2.78 -3.33 15.14
CA SER A 155 2.12 -3.57 16.43
C SER A 155 1.19 -4.78 16.42
N MET A 156 0.78 -5.24 15.25
CA MET A 156 -0.17 -6.35 15.07
C MET A 156 0.50 -7.68 14.66
N LEU A 157 1.82 -7.68 14.50
CA LEU A 157 2.58 -8.89 14.11
C LEU A 157 2.98 -9.76 15.36
#